data_d48f5ab81206417a6dd3f63a6e9ba4f4
#
_entry.id   d48f5ab81206417a6dd3f63a6e9ba4f4
#
_cell.length_a   1.000
_cell.length_b   1.000
_cell.length_c   1.000
_cell.angle_alpha   90.00
_cell.angle_beta   90.00
_cell.angle_gamma   90.00
#
_symmetry.space_group_name_H-M   'P 1'
#
loop_
_entity.id
_entity.type
_entity.pdbx_description
1 polymer ?
#
loop_
_entity_poly.entity_id
_entity_poly.type
_entity_poly.pdbx_seq_one_letter_code
_entity_poly.pdbx_strand_id
1 'polypeptide(L)'
;MRVIGLAVILTLSFTLVPLATEAQQARQGTRVPRVGIILSNHPEVPTRVRDNWSIQAFVEGFRESGWVDGQNISIEWRGAAGQPERIPALVRELVGLPVDVIVANSFAIVLEATRASQVIPVVLAGGAEFQSLKQAGLAQSIARPGGTVTGVLNVVDDERLRSKYLQLLKEAAPKVSRVAYLFSPPYVFRPFPPRPRRP
;
A
#
# COMPACT_ATOMS: atom_id res chain seq x y z
N MET A 1 -29.27 50.04 -17.24
CA MET A 1 -29.00 48.79 -17.98
C MET A 1 -27.83 47.94 -17.44
N ARG A 2 -27.07 48.35 -16.41
CA ARG A 2 -25.94 47.55 -15.84
C ARG A 2 -26.32 46.56 -14.72
N VAL A 3 -27.47 46.74 -14.10
CA VAL A 3 -27.89 45.91 -12.94
C VAL A 3 -28.57 44.62 -13.38
N ILE A 4 -29.20 44.57 -14.56
CA ILE A 4 -29.89 43.36 -15.08
C ILE A 4 -28.89 42.30 -15.51
N GLY A 5 -27.71 42.71 -16.04
CA GLY A 5 -26.67 41.77 -16.46
C GLY A 5 -26.03 40.99 -15.28
N LEU A 6 -25.91 41.66 -14.11
CA LEU A 6 -25.30 41.04 -12.93
C LEU A 6 -26.23 39.98 -12.27
N ALA A 7 -27.55 40.24 -12.29
CA ALA A 7 -28.55 39.33 -11.77
C ALA A 7 -28.66 38.04 -12.61
N VAL A 8 -28.54 38.14 -13.93
CA VAL A 8 -28.61 36.97 -14.82
C VAL A 8 -27.37 36.07 -14.67
N ILE A 9 -26.17 36.65 -14.47
CA ILE A 9 -24.95 35.87 -14.25
C ILE A 9 -24.99 35.18 -12.90
N LEU A 10 -25.49 35.81 -11.84
CA LEU A 10 -25.62 35.19 -10.51
C LEU A 10 -26.68 34.09 -10.47
N THR A 11 -27.77 34.21 -11.20
CA THR A 11 -28.81 33.16 -11.26
C THR A 11 -28.37 31.96 -12.09
N LEU A 12 -27.60 32.14 -13.19
CA LEU A 12 -27.04 31.01 -13.95
C LEU A 12 -25.96 30.26 -13.16
N SER A 13 -25.17 30.92 -12.33
CA SER A 13 -24.15 30.26 -11.50
C SER A 13 -24.75 29.40 -10.40
N PHE A 14 -25.93 29.75 -9.90
CA PHE A 14 -26.59 28.96 -8.81
C PHE A 14 -27.37 27.73 -9.32
N THR A 15 -27.75 27.69 -10.59
CA THR A 15 -28.48 26.56 -11.18
C THR A 15 -27.55 25.47 -11.72
N LEU A 16 -26.26 25.78 -11.95
CA LEU A 16 -25.29 24.80 -12.48
C LEU A 16 -24.56 23.97 -11.39
N VAL A 17 -24.58 24.42 -10.11
CA VAL A 17 -23.91 23.74 -8.99
C VAL A 17 -24.52 22.37 -8.66
N PRO A 18 -25.87 22.17 -8.64
CA PRO A 18 -26.42 20.87 -8.31
C PRO A 18 -26.17 19.80 -9.39
N LEU A 19 -26.08 20.20 -10.68
CA LEU A 19 -25.85 19.26 -11.77
C LEU A 19 -24.45 18.62 -11.76
N ALA A 20 -23.44 19.34 -11.27
CA ALA A 20 -22.10 18.81 -11.12
C ALA A 20 -22.01 17.79 -9.96
N THR A 21 -22.78 18.00 -8.90
CA THR A 21 -22.84 17.10 -7.75
C THR A 21 -23.56 15.79 -8.07
N GLU A 22 -24.67 15.87 -8.82
CA GLU A 22 -25.40 14.68 -9.30
C GLU A 22 -24.60 13.88 -10.34
N ALA A 23 -23.85 14.55 -11.22
CA ALA A 23 -22.97 13.87 -12.18
C ALA A 23 -21.79 13.15 -11.52
N GLN A 24 -21.32 13.62 -10.36
CA GLN A 24 -20.32 12.93 -9.56
C GLN A 24 -20.91 11.75 -8.77
N GLN A 25 -22.13 11.88 -8.27
CA GLN A 25 -22.86 10.79 -7.62
C GLN A 25 -23.34 9.71 -8.61
N ALA A 26 -23.75 10.08 -9.82
CA ALA A 26 -24.15 9.13 -10.86
C ALA A 26 -22.98 8.28 -11.41
N ARG A 27 -21.73 8.70 -11.22
CA ARG A 27 -20.54 7.89 -11.54
C ARG A 27 -20.16 6.87 -10.47
N GLN A 28 -20.73 6.95 -9.28
CA GLN A 28 -20.68 5.87 -8.29
C GLN A 28 -21.74 4.82 -8.67
N GLY A 29 -21.48 4.12 -9.79
CA GLY A 29 -22.26 2.96 -10.18
C GLY A 29 -22.33 1.97 -9.01
N THR A 30 -23.43 1.28 -8.90
CA THR A 30 -23.88 0.28 -7.92
C THR A 30 -22.91 -0.87 -7.61
N ARG A 31 -21.64 -0.80 -8.03
CA ARG A 31 -20.62 -1.82 -7.75
C ARG A 31 -19.95 -1.54 -6.42
N VAL A 32 -20.07 -2.47 -5.49
CA VAL A 32 -19.33 -2.45 -4.23
C VAL A 32 -17.83 -2.51 -4.53
N PRO A 33 -17.01 -1.52 -4.08
CA PRO A 33 -15.57 -1.55 -4.26
C PRO A 33 -14.96 -2.80 -3.64
N ARG A 34 -13.95 -3.37 -4.31
CA ARG A 34 -13.27 -4.58 -3.87
C ARG A 34 -11.80 -4.31 -3.61
N VAL A 35 -11.37 -4.61 -2.39
CA VAL A 35 -9.98 -4.44 -1.93
C VAL A 35 -9.33 -5.80 -1.77
N GLY A 36 -8.24 -6.05 -2.50
CA GLY A 36 -7.40 -7.21 -2.28
C GLY A 36 -6.33 -6.91 -1.22
N ILE A 37 -6.22 -7.73 -0.19
CA ILE A 37 -5.21 -7.58 0.86
C ILE A 37 -4.32 -8.80 0.89
N ILE A 38 -3.01 -8.60 0.76
CA ILE A 38 -2.02 -9.68 0.89
C ILE A 38 -1.11 -9.40 2.07
N LEU A 39 -1.00 -10.38 2.97
CA LEU A 39 -0.15 -10.34 4.16
C LEU A 39 0.96 -11.39 4.06
N SER A 40 2.22 -10.96 4.20
CA SER A 40 3.38 -11.85 4.06
C SER A 40 3.47 -12.91 5.17
N ASN A 41 3.23 -12.52 6.42
CA ASN A 41 3.47 -13.37 7.59
C ASN A 41 2.21 -13.96 8.24
N HIS A 42 1.06 -13.82 7.60
CA HIS A 42 -0.20 -14.31 8.14
C HIS A 42 -0.70 -15.53 7.36
N PRO A 43 -1.33 -16.50 8.02
CA PRO A 43 -1.99 -17.61 7.34
C PRO A 43 -3.19 -17.14 6.53
N GLU A 44 -3.64 -17.97 5.60
CA GLU A 44 -4.82 -17.68 4.80
C GLU A 44 -6.04 -17.43 5.68
N VAL A 45 -6.71 -16.33 5.36
CA VAL A 45 -7.99 -15.86 5.91
C VAL A 45 -8.05 -15.58 7.41
N PRO A 46 -8.50 -14.42 7.78
CA PRO A 46 -8.62 -14.03 9.18
C PRO A 46 -9.87 -14.61 9.87
N THR A 47 -10.04 -15.91 9.93
CA THR A 47 -10.94 -16.49 10.94
C THR A 47 -10.55 -16.06 12.35
N ARG A 48 -9.33 -15.50 12.51
CA ARG A 48 -8.78 -14.95 13.74
C ARG A 48 -8.27 -13.51 13.58
N VAL A 49 -8.98 -12.66 12.83
CA VAL A 49 -8.70 -11.21 12.81
C VAL A 49 -8.61 -10.65 14.23
N ARG A 50 -9.40 -11.24 15.16
CA ARG A 50 -9.45 -10.83 16.57
C ARG A 50 -8.15 -11.09 17.34
N ASP A 51 -7.27 -11.97 16.86
CA ASP A 51 -6.06 -12.33 17.59
C ASP A 51 -4.83 -11.50 17.17
N ASN A 52 -4.98 -10.64 16.14
CA ASN A 52 -3.90 -9.78 15.64
C ASN A 52 -4.30 -8.30 15.72
N TRP A 53 -3.67 -7.59 16.64
CA TRP A 53 -3.96 -6.18 16.92
C TRP A 53 -3.77 -5.27 15.68
N SER A 54 -2.79 -5.57 14.80
CA SER A 54 -2.53 -4.74 13.62
C SER A 54 -3.62 -4.91 12.56
N ILE A 55 -4.13 -6.13 12.40
CA ILE A 55 -5.26 -6.39 11.49
C ILE A 55 -6.55 -5.78 12.06
N GLN A 56 -6.75 -5.88 13.39
CA GLN A 56 -7.89 -5.22 14.03
C GLN A 56 -7.87 -3.72 13.82
N ALA A 57 -6.73 -3.07 14.08
CA ALA A 57 -6.58 -1.63 13.88
C ALA A 57 -6.82 -1.23 12.41
N PHE A 58 -6.37 -2.06 11.47
CA PHE A 58 -6.59 -1.83 10.05
C PHE A 58 -8.08 -1.92 9.68
N VAL A 59 -8.78 -2.96 10.12
CA VAL A 59 -10.23 -3.12 9.90
C VAL A 59 -11.04 -2.01 10.58
N GLU A 60 -10.63 -1.59 11.79
CA GLU A 60 -11.27 -0.48 12.50
C GLU A 60 -11.07 0.84 11.76
N GLY A 61 -9.89 1.09 11.20
CA GLY A 61 -9.63 2.27 10.36
C GLY A 61 -10.55 2.34 9.12
N PHE A 62 -10.86 1.20 8.50
CA PHE A 62 -11.90 1.15 7.45
C PHE A 62 -13.26 1.56 7.99
N ARG A 63 -13.67 1.00 9.15
CA ARG A 63 -14.96 1.29 9.78
C ARG A 63 -15.08 2.76 10.17
N GLU A 64 -14.07 3.34 10.80
CA GLU A 64 -14.02 4.77 11.14
C GLU A 64 -14.10 5.68 9.91
N SER A 65 -13.60 5.19 8.77
CA SER A 65 -13.69 5.88 7.47
C SER A 65 -15.02 5.63 6.75
N GLY A 66 -15.97 4.93 7.38
CA GLY A 66 -17.29 4.62 6.81
C GLY A 66 -17.34 3.39 5.91
N TRP A 67 -16.25 2.58 5.83
CA TRP A 67 -16.20 1.36 5.05
C TRP A 67 -16.47 0.12 5.91
N VAL A 68 -17.47 -0.66 5.55
CA VAL A 68 -17.86 -1.87 6.27
C VAL A 68 -17.86 -3.05 5.30
N ASP A 69 -16.99 -4.03 5.59
CA ASP A 69 -16.88 -5.23 4.77
C ASP A 69 -18.20 -6.00 4.68
N GLY A 70 -18.56 -6.40 3.48
CA GLY A 70 -19.84 -7.04 3.18
C GLY A 70 -21.04 -6.09 3.07
N GLN A 71 -20.89 -4.78 3.31
CA GLN A 71 -21.94 -3.78 3.14
C GLN A 71 -21.65 -2.83 1.97
N ASN A 72 -20.61 -2.02 2.10
CA ASN A 72 -20.25 -1.01 1.09
C ASN A 72 -18.82 -1.16 0.56
N ILE A 73 -18.07 -2.18 1.01
CA ILE A 73 -16.77 -2.63 0.52
C ILE A 73 -16.73 -4.15 0.58
N SER A 74 -15.96 -4.79 -0.30
CA SER A 74 -15.65 -6.22 -0.25
C SER A 74 -14.15 -6.39 -0.07
N ILE A 75 -13.72 -7.14 0.95
CA ILE A 75 -12.30 -7.34 1.25
C ILE A 75 -11.90 -8.79 0.96
N GLU A 76 -10.97 -8.95 0.03
CA GLU A 76 -10.39 -10.24 -0.37
C GLU A 76 -9.03 -10.43 0.32
N TRP A 77 -8.98 -11.26 1.34
CA TRP A 77 -7.77 -11.52 2.11
C TRP A 77 -6.96 -12.68 1.52
N ARG A 78 -5.63 -12.52 1.52
CA ARG A 78 -4.67 -13.58 1.21
C ARG A 78 -3.50 -13.52 2.17
N GLY A 79 -3.01 -14.68 2.60
CA GLY A 79 -1.87 -14.78 3.50
C GLY A 79 -0.81 -15.73 2.96
N ALA A 80 0.45 -15.29 2.94
CA ALA A 80 1.56 -16.11 2.51
C ALA A 80 2.13 -17.03 3.61
N ALA A 81 1.67 -16.87 4.86
CA ALA A 81 2.10 -17.69 6.01
C ALA A 81 3.63 -17.71 6.23
N GLY A 82 4.31 -16.61 5.94
CA GLY A 82 5.77 -16.55 6.00
C GLY A 82 6.51 -17.29 4.87
N GLN A 83 5.79 -17.72 3.83
CA GLN A 83 6.33 -18.46 2.68
C GLN A 83 6.36 -17.52 1.44
N PRO A 84 7.50 -16.86 1.13
CA PRO A 84 7.60 -15.92 0.03
C PRO A 84 7.28 -16.52 -1.34
N GLU A 85 7.51 -17.80 -1.53
CA GLU A 85 7.23 -18.56 -2.74
C GLU A 85 5.73 -18.62 -3.08
N ARG A 86 4.85 -18.38 -2.13
CA ARG A 86 3.39 -18.34 -2.32
C ARG A 86 2.92 -17.01 -2.89
N ILE A 87 3.69 -15.92 -2.69
CA ILE A 87 3.30 -14.56 -3.08
C ILE A 87 2.89 -14.45 -4.56
N PRO A 88 3.65 -15.00 -5.53
CA PRO A 88 3.26 -14.87 -6.95
C PRO A 88 1.93 -15.53 -7.29
N ALA A 89 1.57 -16.63 -6.63
CA ALA A 89 0.29 -17.30 -6.84
C ALA A 89 -0.86 -16.46 -6.26
N LEU A 90 -0.70 -15.99 -5.02
CA LEU A 90 -1.71 -15.17 -4.33
C LEU A 90 -1.98 -13.84 -5.05
N VAL A 91 -0.93 -13.21 -5.57
CA VAL A 91 -1.06 -12.00 -6.39
C VAL A 91 -1.86 -12.28 -7.65
N ARG A 92 -1.54 -13.36 -8.37
CA ARG A 92 -2.30 -13.74 -9.59
C ARG A 92 -3.78 -14.02 -9.30
N GLU A 93 -4.08 -14.66 -8.18
CA GLU A 93 -5.47 -14.87 -7.75
C GLU A 93 -6.19 -13.53 -7.59
N LEU A 94 -5.60 -12.55 -6.86
CA LEU A 94 -6.23 -11.25 -6.66
C LEU A 94 -6.33 -10.42 -7.95
N VAL A 95 -5.32 -10.45 -8.80
CA VAL A 95 -5.35 -9.76 -10.10
C VAL A 95 -6.39 -10.38 -11.04
N GLY A 96 -6.68 -11.68 -10.90
CA GLY A 96 -7.75 -12.37 -11.61
C GLY A 96 -9.15 -12.01 -11.10
N LEU A 97 -9.28 -11.45 -9.91
CA LEU A 97 -10.51 -10.89 -9.39
C LEU A 97 -10.65 -9.42 -9.84
N PRO A 98 -11.90 -8.91 -9.96
CA PRO A 98 -12.11 -7.49 -10.27
C PRO A 98 -11.85 -6.59 -9.04
N VAL A 99 -10.63 -6.64 -8.50
CA VAL A 99 -10.21 -5.77 -7.39
C VAL A 99 -9.89 -4.36 -7.88
N ASP A 100 -10.28 -3.35 -7.10
CA ASP A 100 -10.07 -1.95 -7.41
C ASP A 100 -8.73 -1.43 -6.87
N VAL A 101 -8.18 -2.09 -5.83
CA VAL A 101 -6.91 -1.77 -5.19
C VAL A 101 -6.32 -3.01 -4.52
N ILE A 102 -5.00 -3.10 -4.47
CA ILE A 102 -4.29 -4.13 -3.71
C ILE A 102 -3.55 -3.46 -2.55
N VAL A 103 -3.76 -3.96 -1.34
CA VAL A 103 -3.00 -3.57 -0.14
C VAL A 103 -1.94 -4.64 0.15
N ALA A 104 -0.70 -4.19 0.30
CA ALA A 104 0.47 -5.04 0.47
C ALA A 104 1.26 -4.63 1.72
N ASN A 105 1.67 -5.58 2.55
CA ASN A 105 2.47 -5.29 3.76
C ASN A 105 3.96 -5.63 3.59
N SER A 106 4.44 -5.82 2.38
CA SER A 106 5.86 -6.07 2.12
C SER A 106 6.28 -5.67 0.71
N PHE A 107 7.57 -5.37 0.54
CA PHE A 107 8.16 -5.04 -0.75
C PHE A 107 7.97 -6.16 -1.79
N ALA A 108 8.11 -7.42 -1.39
CA ALA A 108 7.96 -8.57 -2.28
C ALA A 108 6.55 -8.63 -2.91
N ILE A 109 5.52 -8.34 -2.11
CA ILE A 109 4.13 -8.31 -2.59
C ILE A 109 3.93 -7.14 -3.55
N VAL A 110 4.42 -5.93 -3.21
CA VAL A 110 4.35 -4.76 -4.09
C VAL A 110 4.99 -5.05 -5.43
N LEU A 111 6.20 -5.62 -5.43
CA LEU A 111 6.94 -5.94 -6.64
C LEU A 111 6.18 -6.94 -7.53
N GLU A 112 5.62 -8.00 -6.97
CA GLU A 112 4.84 -8.98 -7.71
C GLU A 112 3.50 -8.40 -8.21
N ALA A 113 2.81 -7.60 -7.39
CA ALA A 113 1.55 -6.95 -7.79
C ALA A 113 1.75 -6.00 -8.97
N THR A 114 2.79 -5.17 -8.94
CA THR A 114 3.10 -4.25 -10.04
C THR A 114 3.59 -4.94 -11.30
N ARG A 115 4.21 -6.13 -11.19
CA ARG A 115 4.55 -6.97 -12.34
C ARG A 115 3.33 -7.65 -12.96
N ALA A 116 2.38 -8.06 -12.11
CA ALA A 116 1.18 -8.75 -12.55
C ALA A 116 0.15 -7.79 -13.18
N SER A 117 0.08 -6.53 -12.70
CA SER A 117 -0.81 -5.50 -13.23
C SER A 117 -0.18 -4.11 -13.13
N GLN A 118 -0.23 -3.36 -14.22
CA GLN A 118 0.22 -1.96 -14.27
C GLN A 118 -0.93 -0.95 -14.07
N VAL A 119 -2.16 -1.44 -13.93
CA VAL A 119 -3.35 -0.60 -13.83
C VAL A 119 -3.99 -0.65 -12.44
N ILE A 120 -3.84 -1.75 -11.70
CA ILE A 120 -4.39 -1.87 -10.34
C ILE A 120 -3.47 -1.09 -9.39
N PRO A 121 -3.99 -0.07 -8.67
CA PRO A 121 -3.22 0.64 -7.66
C PRO A 121 -2.77 -0.29 -6.54
N VAL A 122 -1.55 -0.08 -6.05
CA VAL A 122 -1.00 -0.84 -4.93
C VAL A 122 -0.72 0.10 -3.77
N VAL A 123 -1.32 -0.17 -2.62
CA VAL A 123 -1.11 0.57 -1.37
C VAL A 123 -0.19 -0.23 -0.46
N LEU A 124 1.00 0.28 -0.21
CA LEU A 124 1.93 -0.31 0.74
C LEU A 124 1.54 0.07 2.17
N ALA A 125 1.24 -0.91 3.01
CA ALA A 125 0.94 -0.75 4.42
C ALA A 125 2.17 -1.12 5.29
N GLY A 126 3.29 -0.43 5.10
CA GLY A 126 4.55 -0.71 5.77
C GLY A 126 5.37 -1.84 5.11
N GLY A 127 6.43 -2.30 5.78
CA GLY A 127 7.21 -3.48 5.36
C GLY A 127 8.08 -3.30 4.12
N ALA A 128 8.40 -2.06 3.74
CA ALA A 128 9.36 -1.77 2.68
C ALA A 128 10.23 -0.56 3.02
N GLU A 129 11.44 -0.57 2.48
CA GLU A 129 12.35 0.57 2.49
C GLU A 129 12.16 1.41 1.22
N PHE A 130 12.25 2.73 1.34
CA PHE A 130 12.13 3.61 0.19
C PHE A 130 13.17 3.31 -0.89
N GLN A 131 14.41 3.00 -0.50
CA GLN A 131 15.48 2.70 -1.45
C GLN A 131 15.17 1.47 -2.32
N SER A 132 14.55 0.45 -1.74
CA SER A 132 14.11 -0.74 -2.49
C SER A 132 13.05 -0.39 -3.54
N LEU A 133 12.07 0.44 -3.18
CA LEU A 133 11.05 0.93 -4.11
C LEU A 133 11.65 1.79 -5.22
N LYS A 134 12.60 2.66 -4.88
CA LYS A 134 13.31 3.52 -5.84
C LYS A 134 14.17 2.72 -6.81
N GLN A 135 14.95 1.76 -6.33
CA GLN A 135 15.77 0.88 -7.15
C GLN A 135 14.93 0.01 -8.09
N ALA A 136 13.75 -0.40 -7.65
CA ALA A 136 12.79 -1.12 -8.49
C ALA A 136 12.04 -0.22 -9.49
N GLY A 137 12.26 1.10 -9.46
CA GLY A 137 11.54 2.06 -10.32
C GLY A 137 10.08 2.29 -9.93
N LEU A 138 9.68 1.85 -8.75
CA LEU A 138 8.28 1.91 -8.28
C LEU A 138 7.93 3.23 -7.57
N ALA A 139 8.95 3.99 -7.15
CA ALA A 139 8.74 5.29 -6.53
C ALA A 139 9.89 6.25 -6.88
N GLN A 140 9.56 7.48 -7.26
CA GLN A 140 10.55 8.53 -7.57
C GLN A 140 10.99 9.25 -6.29
N SER A 141 10.05 9.58 -5.41
CA SER A 141 10.30 10.19 -4.10
C SER A 141 9.23 9.75 -3.11
N ILE A 142 9.51 9.96 -1.81
CA ILE A 142 8.54 9.66 -0.73
C ILE A 142 7.28 10.53 -0.88
N ALA A 143 7.45 11.82 -1.17
CA ALA A 143 6.33 12.75 -1.28
C ALA A 143 5.53 12.61 -2.59
N ARG A 144 6.16 12.11 -3.65
CA ARG A 144 5.55 11.92 -4.98
C ARG A 144 6.05 10.63 -5.59
N PRO A 145 5.41 9.50 -5.30
CA PRO A 145 5.81 8.20 -5.83
C PRO A 145 5.78 8.15 -7.36
N GLY A 146 4.80 8.78 -8.00
CA GLY A 146 4.76 8.99 -9.46
C GLY A 146 4.28 7.80 -10.28
N GLY A 147 3.81 6.72 -9.65
CA GLY A 147 3.33 5.50 -10.30
C GLY A 147 2.03 4.99 -9.69
N THR A 148 1.77 3.69 -9.88
CA THR A 148 0.60 3.00 -9.29
C THR A 148 0.81 2.58 -7.83
N VAL A 149 2.00 2.80 -7.27
CA VAL A 149 2.34 2.45 -5.88
C VAL A 149 2.29 3.69 -5.00
N THR A 150 1.56 3.60 -3.90
CA THR A 150 1.54 4.59 -2.83
C THR A 150 1.51 3.88 -1.46
N GLY A 151 1.51 4.62 -0.36
CA GLY A 151 1.32 4.02 0.97
C GLY A 151 2.20 4.61 2.05
N VAL A 152 2.42 3.83 3.10
CA VAL A 152 3.17 4.21 4.30
C VAL A 152 4.42 3.33 4.44
N LEU A 153 5.53 3.96 4.73
CA LEU A 153 6.80 3.28 5.03
C LEU A 153 7.00 3.27 6.54
N ASN A 154 7.19 2.11 7.12
CA ASN A 154 7.52 1.97 8.54
C ASN A 154 9.01 1.67 8.78
N VAL A 155 9.76 1.48 7.71
CA VAL A 155 11.21 1.26 7.76
C VAL A 155 11.89 2.41 7.04
N VAL A 156 12.52 3.28 7.81
CA VAL A 156 13.44 4.30 7.31
C VAL A 156 14.84 3.77 7.56
N ASP A 157 15.38 3.04 6.59
CA ASP A 157 16.80 2.67 6.60
C ASP A 157 17.61 3.88 6.14
N ASP A 158 17.89 4.77 7.07
CA ASP A 158 18.77 5.91 6.87
C ASP A 158 20.11 5.60 7.52
N GLU A 159 21.19 5.66 6.74
CA GLU A 159 22.57 5.57 7.26
C GLU A 159 22.81 6.57 8.42
N ARG A 160 22.13 7.71 8.38
CA ARG A 160 22.18 8.71 9.46
C ARG A 160 21.59 8.16 10.75
N LEU A 161 20.52 7.37 10.68
CA LEU A 161 19.91 6.74 11.86
C LEU A 161 20.84 5.69 12.47
N ARG A 162 21.49 4.87 11.63
CA ARG A 162 22.49 3.90 12.08
C ARG A 162 23.69 4.60 12.73
N SER A 163 24.20 5.65 12.11
CA SER A 163 25.29 6.47 12.67
C SER A 163 24.89 7.10 14.01
N LYS A 164 23.62 7.55 14.12
CA LYS A 164 23.08 8.11 15.36
C LYS A 164 23.00 7.06 16.48
N TYR A 165 22.60 5.82 16.17
CA TYR A 165 22.61 4.73 17.15
C TYR A 165 24.02 4.44 17.67
N LEU A 166 25.02 4.41 16.80
CA LEU A 166 26.43 4.23 17.22
C LEU A 166 26.93 5.41 18.05
N GLN A 167 26.55 6.63 17.71
CA GLN A 167 26.87 7.82 18.52
C GLN A 167 26.26 7.71 19.92
N LEU A 168 24.96 7.43 20.02
CA LEU A 168 24.27 7.27 21.30
C LEU A 168 24.87 6.14 22.15
N LEU A 169 25.24 5.02 21.51
CA LEU A 169 25.94 3.94 22.21
C LEU A 169 27.28 4.39 22.75
N LYS A 170 28.07 5.18 22.00
CA LYS A 170 29.34 5.71 22.42
C LYS A 170 29.20 6.71 23.59
N GLU A 171 28.14 7.52 23.57
CA GLU A 171 27.81 8.45 24.66
C GLU A 171 27.40 7.69 25.94
N ALA A 172 26.51 6.64 25.78
CA ALA A 172 26.05 5.86 26.92
C ALA A 172 27.12 4.92 27.50
N ALA A 173 28.03 4.44 26.68
CA ALA A 173 29.07 3.49 27.07
C ALA A 173 30.44 3.87 26.47
N PRO A 174 31.12 4.94 26.98
CA PRO A 174 32.35 5.50 26.39
C PRO A 174 33.51 4.52 26.29
N LYS A 175 33.57 3.54 27.20
CA LYS A 175 34.63 2.52 27.27
C LYS A 175 34.49 1.39 26.27
N VAL A 176 33.33 1.26 25.60
CA VAL A 176 33.12 0.22 24.60
C VAL A 176 33.91 0.52 23.34
N SER A 177 34.81 -0.41 22.98
CA SER A 177 35.63 -0.34 21.78
C SER A 177 35.26 -1.33 20.70
N ARG A 178 34.38 -2.28 21.01
CA ARG A 178 33.90 -3.32 20.06
C ARG A 178 32.38 -3.41 20.11
N VAL A 179 31.75 -3.30 18.95
CA VAL A 179 30.31 -3.37 18.79
C VAL A 179 30.00 -4.44 17.74
N ALA A 180 29.15 -5.38 18.08
CA ALA A 180 28.59 -6.31 17.12
C ALA A 180 27.19 -5.79 16.70
N TYR A 181 27.01 -5.58 15.41
CA TYR A 181 25.72 -5.23 14.84
C TYR A 181 25.10 -6.49 14.25
N LEU A 182 24.03 -6.96 14.86
CA LEU A 182 23.27 -8.10 14.34
C LEU A 182 22.29 -7.58 13.30
N PHE A 183 22.54 -7.93 12.06
CA PHE A 183 21.73 -7.52 10.92
C PHE A 183 21.04 -8.74 10.31
N SER A 184 19.73 -8.73 10.27
CA SER A 184 19.00 -9.60 9.37
C SER A 184 18.86 -8.83 8.06
N PRO A 185 19.52 -9.23 6.97
CA PRO A 185 19.34 -8.53 5.72
C PRO A 185 17.85 -8.48 5.41
N PRO A 186 17.30 -7.32 5.03
CA PRO A 186 15.98 -7.28 4.42
C PRO A 186 16.05 -8.27 3.28
N TYR A 187 15.04 -9.10 3.11
CA TYR A 187 14.99 -10.16 2.10
C TYR A 187 15.81 -9.79 0.89
N VAL A 188 17.06 -10.29 0.83
CA VAL A 188 17.91 -10.10 -0.32
C VAL A 188 17.18 -10.83 -1.43
N PHE A 189 16.53 -10.06 -2.27
CA PHE A 189 15.98 -10.56 -3.52
C PHE A 189 17.15 -11.25 -4.23
N ARG A 190 17.27 -12.56 -4.05
CA ARG A 190 18.13 -13.34 -4.94
C ARG A 190 17.42 -13.27 -6.28
N PRO A 191 18.03 -12.63 -7.30
CA PRO A 191 17.44 -12.69 -8.62
C PRO A 191 17.20 -14.15 -8.93
N PHE A 192 15.97 -14.49 -9.31
CA PHE A 192 15.66 -15.84 -9.74
C PHE A 192 16.71 -16.24 -10.79
N PRO A 193 17.29 -17.43 -10.69
CA PRO A 193 18.18 -17.91 -11.74
C PRO A 193 17.41 -17.80 -13.07
N PRO A 194 18.07 -17.34 -14.15
CA PRO A 194 17.42 -17.21 -15.43
C PRO A 194 16.74 -18.53 -15.78
N ARG A 195 15.49 -18.49 -16.22
CA ARG A 195 14.75 -19.69 -16.61
C ARG A 195 15.61 -20.46 -17.61
N PRO A 196 15.83 -21.77 -17.43
CA PRO A 196 16.53 -22.56 -18.43
C PRO A 196 15.78 -22.37 -19.76
N ARG A 197 16.51 -21.99 -20.81
CA ARG A 197 15.96 -21.91 -22.17
C ARG A 197 15.43 -23.31 -22.49
N ARG A 198 14.15 -23.41 -22.79
CA ARG A 198 13.58 -24.66 -23.30
C ARG A 198 14.31 -24.99 -24.61
N PRO A 199 14.68 -26.24 -24.82
CA PRO A 199 15.29 -26.69 -26.07
C PRO A 199 14.35 -26.47 -27.26
#